data_993942b912d9fa05e829600db5d24d12
#
_entry.id   993942b912d9fa05e829600db5d24d12
#
_cell.length_a   1.000
_cell.length_b   1.000
_cell.length_c   1.000
_cell.angle_alpha   90.00
_cell.angle_beta   90.00
_cell.angle_gamma   90.00
#
_symmetry.space_group_name_H-M   'P 1'
#
loop_
_entity.id
_entity.type
_entity.pdbx_description
1 polymer ?
#
loop_
_entity_poly.entity_id
_entity_poly.type
_entity_poly.pdbx_seq_one_letter_code
_entity_poly.pdbx_strand_id
1 'polypeptide(L)'
;NVREGGIAFGQDPRMLAQVTTAVRSAAPDKHVMVKLSPNVTDIAVMARAAEEAGADSISCINTLLGMAVDLQRRRPSLANVVGGLSGPAIKPVALRCVWQVASAVKIPVVGVGGISCVEDALEFILVGAHAVQVGTANFLDPKACTRITAEIGEWMDAHGVKTLDEIRGCARG
;
A
#
# COMPACT_ATOMS: atom_id res chain seq x y z
N ASN A 1 -5.24 8.09 14.03
CA ASN A 1 -6.40 8.57 14.80
C ASN A 1 -6.09 8.86 16.28
N VAL A 2 -4.84 8.90 16.67
CA VAL A 2 -4.39 9.29 18.02
C VAL A 2 -3.83 10.73 17.97
N ARG A 3 -4.06 11.51 19.01
CA ARG A 3 -3.66 12.93 19.06
C ARG A 3 -2.14 13.13 19.00
N GLU A 4 -1.37 12.16 19.47
CA GLU A 4 0.09 12.16 19.41
C GLU A 4 0.56 10.85 18.77
N GLY A 5 1.21 10.92 17.61
CA GLY A 5 1.94 9.80 17.02
C GLY A 5 1.41 9.22 15.71
N GLY A 6 0.12 9.17 15.44
CA GLY A 6 -0.42 8.45 14.27
C GLY A 6 0.18 8.86 12.91
N ILE A 7 -0.35 9.90 12.29
CA ILE A 7 0.11 10.39 10.98
C ILE A 7 1.56 10.92 11.04
N ALA A 8 1.98 11.54 12.16
CA ALA A 8 3.31 12.13 12.30
C ALA A 8 4.43 11.11 12.08
N PHE A 9 4.32 9.90 12.62
CA PHE A 9 5.31 8.82 12.42
C PHE A 9 5.43 8.40 10.95
N GLY A 10 4.34 8.46 10.20
CA GLY A 10 4.32 8.10 8.79
C GLY A 10 4.74 9.22 7.82
N GLN A 11 5.08 10.42 8.32
CA GLN A 11 5.45 11.58 7.51
C GLN A 11 6.90 12.05 7.71
N ASP A 12 7.57 11.63 8.78
CA ASP A 12 8.98 11.92 9.04
C ASP A 12 9.80 10.62 8.98
N PRO A 13 10.81 10.53 8.10
CA PRO A 13 11.60 9.31 7.92
C PRO A 13 12.40 8.92 9.18
N ARG A 14 12.80 9.89 10.01
CA ARG A 14 13.51 9.61 11.27
C ARG A 14 12.58 9.01 12.31
N MET A 15 11.37 9.53 12.44
CA MET A 15 10.35 8.99 13.34
C MET A 15 9.92 7.60 12.90
N LEU A 16 9.74 7.36 11.59
CA LEU A 16 9.43 6.06 11.03
C LEU A 16 10.54 5.05 11.33
N ALA A 17 11.81 5.43 11.13
CA ALA A 17 12.95 4.58 11.45
C ALA A 17 13.02 4.24 12.95
N GLN A 18 12.79 5.19 13.84
CA GLN A 18 12.78 4.96 15.29
C GLN A 18 11.71 3.92 15.69
N VAL A 19 10.48 4.08 15.18
CA VAL A 19 9.40 3.12 15.46
C VAL A 19 9.72 1.75 14.89
N THR A 20 10.22 1.68 13.65
CA THR A 20 10.59 0.42 13.00
C THR A 20 11.69 -0.30 13.79
N THR A 21 12.74 0.39 14.20
CA THR A 21 13.83 -0.15 15.03
C THR A 21 13.31 -0.66 16.37
N ALA A 22 12.42 0.09 17.03
CA ALA A 22 11.84 -0.32 18.30
C ALA A 22 11.01 -1.61 18.16
N VAL A 23 10.18 -1.71 17.11
CA VAL A 23 9.40 -2.92 16.80
C VAL A 23 10.32 -4.10 16.49
N ARG A 24 11.35 -3.90 15.65
CA ARG A 24 12.34 -4.93 15.31
C ARG A 24 13.05 -5.44 16.56
N SER A 25 13.47 -4.55 17.46
CA SER A 25 14.15 -4.93 18.71
C SER A 25 13.24 -5.71 19.66
N ALA A 26 11.95 -5.36 19.71
CA ALA A 26 10.97 -6.05 20.55
C ALA A 26 10.52 -7.40 19.98
N ALA A 27 10.66 -7.62 18.68
CA ALA A 27 10.20 -8.82 17.99
C ALA A 27 11.25 -9.29 16.95
N PRO A 28 12.47 -9.73 17.40
CA PRO A 28 13.60 -10.03 16.50
C PRO A 28 13.29 -11.18 15.55
N ASP A 29 12.51 -12.19 15.99
CA ASP A 29 12.18 -13.38 15.22
C ASP A 29 10.89 -13.28 14.40
N LYS A 30 10.25 -12.09 14.38
CA LYS A 30 8.99 -11.89 13.65
C LYS A 30 9.23 -11.11 12.37
N HIS A 31 8.44 -11.41 11.34
CA HIS A 31 8.42 -10.61 10.11
C HIS A 31 7.80 -9.23 10.39
N VAL A 32 8.57 -8.18 10.11
CA VAL A 32 8.15 -6.78 10.29
C VAL A 32 7.84 -6.17 8.94
N MET A 33 6.55 -5.97 8.66
CA MET A 33 6.07 -5.28 7.47
C MET A 33 5.68 -3.85 7.83
N VAL A 34 6.34 -2.87 7.21
CA VAL A 34 6.05 -1.44 7.44
C VAL A 34 5.08 -0.93 6.40
N LYS A 35 3.92 -0.39 6.83
CA LYS A 35 2.92 0.19 5.94
C LYS A 35 3.13 1.69 5.79
N LEU A 36 3.42 2.14 4.57
CA LEU A 36 3.74 3.53 4.26
C LEU A 36 2.50 4.38 3.97
N SER A 37 2.55 5.64 4.41
CA SER A 37 1.56 6.66 4.07
C SER A 37 1.89 7.29 2.72
N PRO A 38 0.89 7.51 1.84
CA PRO A 38 1.07 8.27 0.60
C PRO A 38 1.09 9.79 0.81
N ASN A 39 0.77 10.27 2.03
CA ASN A 39 0.64 11.68 2.35
C ASN A 39 2.00 12.32 2.68
N VAL A 40 2.96 12.10 1.80
CA VAL A 40 4.35 12.57 1.87
C VAL A 40 4.80 13.07 0.51
N THR A 41 5.80 13.91 0.47
CA THR A 41 6.36 14.44 -0.78
C THR A 41 7.11 13.37 -1.57
N ASP A 42 7.91 12.55 -0.89
CA ASP A 42 8.71 11.48 -1.48
C ASP A 42 8.58 10.20 -0.65
N ILE A 43 7.80 9.24 -1.16
CA ILE A 43 7.58 7.96 -0.49
C ILE A 43 8.81 7.04 -0.55
N ALA A 44 9.72 7.24 -1.51
CA ALA A 44 10.94 6.45 -1.62
C ALA A 44 11.91 6.74 -0.47
N VAL A 45 11.94 7.97 0.04
CA VAL A 45 12.70 8.33 1.24
C VAL A 45 12.19 7.57 2.46
N MET A 46 10.87 7.48 2.62
CA MET A 46 10.23 6.73 3.70
C MET A 46 10.53 5.23 3.60
N ALA A 47 10.50 4.69 2.38
CA ALA A 47 10.78 3.28 2.11
C ALA A 47 12.23 2.90 2.48
N ARG A 48 13.21 3.70 2.07
CA ARG A 48 14.62 3.49 2.46
C ARG A 48 14.82 3.56 3.96
N ALA A 49 14.20 4.53 4.63
CA ALA A 49 14.27 4.64 6.08
C ALA A 49 13.71 3.42 6.82
N ALA A 50 12.61 2.82 6.30
CA ALA A 50 12.05 1.59 6.83
C ALA A 50 12.99 0.39 6.62
N GLU A 51 13.55 0.23 5.42
CA GLU A 51 14.50 -0.85 5.09
C GLU A 51 15.76 -0.76 5.96
N GLU A 52 16.38 0.41 6.06
CA GLU A 52 17.57 0.66 6.89
C GLU A 52 17.31 0.41 8.38
N ALA A 53 16.08 0.66 8.84
CA ALA A 53 15.67 0.41 10.22
C ALA A 53 15.31 -1.08 10.51
N GLY A 54 15.44 -1.98 9.51
CA GLY A 54 15.27 -3.42 9.67
C GLY A 54 13.88 -3.94 9.35
N ALA A 55 13.09 -3.26 8.52
CA ALA A 55 11.87 -3.84 7.95
C ALA A 55 12.21 -5.01 7.02
N ASP A 56 11.41 -6.10 7.07
CA ASP A 56 11.54 -7.25 6.17
C ASP A 56 10.76 -7.04 4.87
N SER A 57 9.72 -6.21 4.89
CA SER A 57 8.92 -5.87 3.72
C SER A 57 8.20 -4.53 3.92
N ILE A 58 7.68 -3.99 2.83
CA ILE A 58 6.91 -2.75 2.82
C ILE A 58 5.52 -3.02 2.26
N SER A 59 4.48 -2.53 2.95
CA SER A 59 3.12 -2.42 2.40
C SER A 59 2.88 -0.97 1.94
N CYS A 60 2.44 -0.79 0.71
CA CYS A 60 2.26 0.52 0.07
C CYS A 60 0.94 0.53 -0.72
N ILE A 61 -0.05 1.30 -0.29
CA ILE A 61 -0.07 2.50 0.57
C ILE A 61 -1.19 2.46 1.62
N ASN A 62 -1.08 3.33 2.62
CA ASN A 62 -2.21 3.69 3.46
C ASN A 62 -3.17 4.62 2.67
N THR A 63 -4.27 5.05 3.28
CA THR A 63 -5.27 5.93 2.64
C THR A 63 -4.71 7.34 2.38
N LEU A 64 -5.22 7.99 1.34
CA LEU A 64 -5.03 9.42 1.13
C LEU A 64 -5.90 10.22 2.10
N LEU A 65 -5.43 11.38 2.54
CA LEU A 65 -6.27 12.30 3.27
C LEU A 65 -7.29 12.94 2.33
N GLY A 66 -8.55 12.89 2.73
CA GLY A 66 -9.67 13.48 2.01
C GLY A 66 -10.64 14.18 2.95
N MET A 67 -11.60 14.91 2.38
CA MET A 67 -12.63 15.65 3.11
C MET A 67 -13.95 15.57 2.35
N ALA A 68 -15.07 15.60 3.09
CA ALA A 68 -16.40 15.80 2.55
C ALA A 68 -17.14 16.89 3.31
N VAL A 69 -17.98 17.65 2.62
CA VAL A 69 -18.76 18.76 3.19
C VAL A 69 -20.25 18.47 3.07
N ASP A 70 -20.95 18.61 4.19
CA ASP A 70 -22.42 18.62 4.23
C ASP A 70 -22.93 20.03 3.91
N LEU A 71 -23.47 20.20 2.71
CA LEU A 71 -23.98 21.49 2.22
C LEU A 71 -25.16 22.00 3.04
N GLN A 72 -26.02 21.13 3.53
CA GLN A 72 -27.20 21.53 4.28
C GLN A 72 -26.83 22.04 5.68
N ARG A 73 -25.93 21.32 6.33
CA ARG A 73 -25.43 21.68 7.65
C ARG A 73 -24.29 22.69 7.60
N ARG A 74 -23.75 22.99 6.40
CA ARG A 74 -22.62 23.89 6.16
C ARG A 74 -21.41 23.61 7.06
N ARG A 75 -21.05 22.33 7.18
CA ARG A 75 -19.93 21.84 8.01
C ARG A 75 -19.31 20.59 7.40
N PRO A 76 -18.10 20.20 7.86
CA PRO A 76 -17.51 18.90 7.49
C PRO A 76 -18.46 17.75 7.79
N SER A 77 -18.56 16.78 6.87
CA SER A 77 -19.36 15.57 7.05
C SER A 77 -18.75 14.60 8.07
N LEU A 78 -17.41 14.63 8.20
CA LEU A 78 -16.68 13.79 9.13
C LEU A 78 -16.42 14.53 10.44
N ALA A 79 -16.56 13.84 11.58
CA ALA A 79 -16.30 14.42 12.89
C ALA A 79 -14.86 14.93 13.06
N ASN A 80 -13.88 14.24 12.45
CA ASN A 80 -12.46 14.63 12.46
C ASN A 80 -12.08 15.58 11.31
N VAL A 81 -13.06 16.19 10.63
CA VAL A 81 -12.89 17.09 9.48
C VAL A 81 -12.33 16.37 8.24
N VAL A 82 -11.21 15.66 8.39
CA VAL A 82 -10.58 14.87 7.35
C VAL A 82 -10.65 13.38 7.68
N GLY A 83 -10.58 12.54 6.65
CA GLY A 83 -10.57 11.08 6.78
C GLY A 83 -9.79 10.42 5.66
N GLY A 84 -9.65 9.11 5.74
CA GLY A 84 -8.94 8.32 4.74
C GLY A 84 -9.79 8.07 3.51
N LEU A 85 -9.36 8.55 2.36
CA LEU A 85 -9.90 8.19 1.05
C LEU A 85 -9.30 6.87 0.59
N SER A 86 -10.15 5.89 0.26
CA SER A 86 -9.79 4.57 -0.24
C SER A 86 -10.70 4.15 -1.40
N GLY A 87 -10.48 2.95 -1.94
CA GLY A 87 -11.25 2.42 -3.07
C GLY A 87 -10.65 2.76 -4.44
N PRO A 88 -11.35 2.47 -5.55
CA PRO A 88 -10.78 2.56 -6.92
C PRO A 88 -10.17 3.91 -7.27
N ALA A 89 -10.70 5.00 -6.71
CA ALA A 89 -10.20 6.36 -6.98
C ALA A 89 -8.73 6.57 -6.63
N ILE A 90 -8.18 5.83 -5.65
CA ILE A 90 -6.77 5.98 -5.25
C ILE A 90 -5.81 5.07 -6.01
N LYS A 91 -6.29 4.14 -6.85
CA LYS A 91 -5.43 3.17 -7.56
C LYS A 91 -4.27 3.84 -8.33
N PRO A 92 -4.46 4.87 -9.14
CA PRO A 92 -3.36 5.50 -9.88
C PRO A 92 -2.27 6.07 -8.97
N VAL A 93 -2.65 6.60 -7.80
CA VAL A 93 -1.70 7.10 -6.80
C VAL A 93 -0.94 5.94 -6.16
N ALA A 94 -1.65 4.86 -5.80
CA ALA A 94 -1.05 3.67 -5.21
C ALA A 94 -0.06 2.99 -6.15
N LEU A 95 -0.40 2.84 -7.45
CA LEU A 95 0.48 2.30 -8.49
C LEU A 95 1.78 3.11 -8.59
N ARG A 96 1.68 4.46 -8.68
CA ARG A 96 2.85 5.35 -8.71
C ARG A 96 3.72 5.15 -7.47
N CYS A 97 3.11 5.09 -6.29
CA CYS A 97 3.84 4.89 -5.04
C CYS A 97 4.56 3.53 -5.00
N VAL A 98 3.90 2.45 -5.41
CA VAL A 98 4.51 1.11 -5.47
C VAL A 98 5.66 1.10 -6.46
N TRP A 99 5.51 1.71 -7.63
CA TRP A 99 6.58 1.84 -8.63
C TRP A 99 7.80 2.57 -8.05
N GLN A 100 7.61 3.70 -7.34
CA GLN A 100 8.69 4.45 -6.70
C GLN A 100 9.37 3.64 -5.59
N VAL A 101 8.59 2.99 -4.73
CA VAL A 101 9.11 2.20 -3.60
C VAL A 101 9.86 0.97 -4.12
N ALA A 102 9.29 0.20 -5.05
CA ALA A 102 9.93 -0.97 -5.62
C ALA A 102 11.21 -0.66 -6.40
N SER A 103 11.39 0.59 -6.85
CA SER A 103 12.64 1.06 -7.48
C SER A 103 13.67 1.55 -6.46
N ALA A 104 13.27 1.80 -5.20
CA ALA A 104 14.11 2.42 -4.19
C ALA A 104 14.65 1.46 -3.13
N VAL A 105 14.03 0.30 -2.93
CA VAL A 105 14.40 -0.69 -1.90
C VAL A 105 14.63 -2.08 -2.50
N LYS A 106 15.31 -2.94 -1.73
CA LYS A 106 15.60 -4.34 -2.11
C LYS A 106 14.63 -5.33 -1.46
N ILE A 107 14.00 -4.94 -0.34
CA ILE A 107 13.03 -5.79 0.36
C ILE A 107 11.71 -5.86 -0.40
N PRO A 108 10.92 -6.95 -0.22
CA PRO A 108 9.65 -7.13 -0.89
C PRO A 108 8.67 -5.98 -0.66
N VAL A 109 7.95 -5.59 -1.71
CA VAL A 109 6.90 -4.57 -1.67
C VAL A 109 5.54 -5.22 -1.89
N VAL A 110 4.58 -4.92 -1.03
CA VAL A 110 3.20 -5.39 -1.13
C VAL A 110 2.31 -4.21 -1.51
N GLY A 111 1.64 -4.32 -2.66
CA GLY A 111 0.77 -3.27 -3.18
C GLY A 111 -0.62 -3.28 -2.55
N VAL A 112 -1.12 -2.12 -2.15
CA VAL A 112 -2.48 -1.95 -1.64
C VAL A 112 -3.02 -0.56 -1.98
N GLY A 113 -4.25 -0.52 -2.50
CA GLY A 113 -4.96 0.73 -2.79
C GLY A 113 -5.77 0.68 -4.07
N GLY A 114 -7.08 0.53 -3.93
CA GLY A 114 -8.03 0.57 -5.03
C GLY A 114 -8.15 -0.69 -5.86
N ILE A 115 -7.58 -1.80 -5.43
CA ILE A 115 -7.68 -3.10 -6.11
C ILE A 115 -9.11 -3.64 -5.95
N SER A 116 -9.78 -3.96 -7.06
CA SER A 116 -11.15 -4.47 -7.11
C SER A 116 -11.37 -5.60 -8.12
N CYS A 117 -10.44 -5.80 -9.04
CA CYS A 117 -10.46 -6.86 -10.06
C CYS A 117 -9.06 -7.42 -10.29
N VAL A 118 -8.96 -8.45 -11.14
CA VAL A 118 -7.69 -9.10 -11.48
C VAL A 118 -6.74 -8.16 -12.19
N GLU A 119 -7.23 -7.33 -13.11
CA GLU A 119 -6.43 -6.36 -13.85
C GLU A 119 -5.74 -5.39 -12.89
N ASP A 120 -6.47 -4.87 -11.89
CA ASP A 120 -5.89 -4.01 -10.87
C ASP A 120 -4.74 -4.71 -10.15
N ALA A 121 -4.92 -5.98 -9.72
CA ALA A 121 -3.89 -6.74 -9.02
C ALA A 121 -2.64 -6.95 -9.89
N LEU A 122 -2.83 -7.31 -11.16
CA LEU A 122 -1.74 -7.52 -12.12
C LEU A 122 -0.97 -6.21 -12.42
N GLU A 123 -1.65 -5.07 -12.52
CA GLU A 123 -1.00 -3.77 -12.65
C GLU A 123 -0.01 -3.51 -11.50
N PHE A 124 -0.39 -3.86 -10.25
CA PHE A 124 0.53 -3.75 -9.11
C PHE A 124 1.75 -4.67 -9.22
N ILE A 125 1.58 -5.91 -9.71
CA ILE A 125 2.70 -6.82 -9.96
C ILE A 125 3.61 -6.25 -11.05
N LEU A 126 3.04 -5.77 -12.15
CA LEU A 126 3.79 -5.18 -13.26
C LEU A 126 4.63 -3.96 -12.84
N VAL A 127 4.17 -3.14 -11.90
CA VAL A 127 4.96 -2.02 -11.37
C VAL A 127 5.92 -2.42 -10.24
N GLY A 128 6.00 -3.71 -9.87
CA GLY A 128 7.03 -4.27 -9.00
C GLY A 128 6.57 -4.77 -7.63
N ALA A 129 5.27 -4.87 -7.38
CA ALA A 129 4.79 -5.51 -6.15
C ALA A 129 5.07 -7.03 -6.17
N HIS A 130 5.42 -7.59 -5.03
CA HIS A 130 5.59 -9.04 -4.83
C HIS A 130 4.28 -9.73 -4.48
N ALA A 131 3.35 -8.98 -3.88
CA ALA A 131 2.01 -9.42 -3.53
C ALA A 131 1.08 -8.20 -3.49
N VAL A 132 -0.21 -8.46 -3.36
CA VAL A 132 -1.23 -7.41 -3.23
C VAL A 132 -2.11 -7.64 -2.01
N GLN A 133 -2.69 -6.55 -1.51
CA GLN A 133 -3.70 -6.57 -0.45
C GLN A 133 -4.97 -5.90 -0.96
N VAL A 134 -6.11 -6.52 -0.70
CA VAL A 134 -7.43 -5.98 -1.07
C VAL A 134 -8.11 -5.46 0.20
N GLY A 135 -8.43 -4.17 0.21
CA GLY A 135 -9.08 -3.51 1.36
C GLY A 135 -10.56 -3.24 1.08
N THR A 136 -10.86 -2.06 0.57
CA THR A 136 -12.22 -1.51 0.42
C THR A 136 -13.16 -2.42 -0.39
N ALA A 137 -12.66 -3.13 -1.39
CA ALA A 137 -13.49 -4.02 -2.22
C ALA A 137 -14.16 -5.13 -1.40
N ASN A 138 -13.56 -5.58 -0.28
CA ASN A 138 -14.18 -6.59 0.59
C ASN A 138 -15.47 -6.12 1.29
N PHE A 139 -15.69 -4.80 1.40
CA PHE A 139 -16.96 -4.27 1.93
C PHE A 139 -18.11 -4.36 0.91
N LEU A 140 -17.78 -4.38 -0.38
CA LEU A 140 -18.74 -4.52 -1.48
C LEU A 140 -18.91 -5.99 -1.90
N ASP A 141 -17.82 -6.73 -1.95
CA ASP A 141 -17.75 -8.15 -2.29
C ASP A 141 -16.86 -8.87 -1.26
N PRO A 142 -17.45 -9.54 -0.25
CA PRO A 142 -16.67 -10.29 0.77
C PRO A 142 -15.82 -11.43 0.19
N LYS A 143 -16.06 -11.83 -1.06
CA LYS A 143 -15.28 -12.85 -1.77
C LYS A 143 -14.22 -12.25 -2.70
N ALA A 144 -14.03 -10.93 -2.71
CA ALA A 144 -13.12 -10.25 -3.61
C ALA A 144 -11.70 -10.86 -3.62
N CYS A 145 -11.13 -11.16 -2.44
CA CYS A 145 -9.80 -11.77 -2.37
C CYS A 145 -9.75 -13.15 -3.04
N THR A 146 -10.72 -14.02 -2.75
CA THR A 146 -10.77 -15.37 -3.31
C THR A 146 -10.98 -15.34 -4.82
N ARG A 147 -11.89 -14.47 -5.28
CA ARG A 147 -12.18 -14.28 -6.71
C ARG A 147 -10.95 -13.77 -7.44
N ILE A 148 -10.33 -12.68 -7.00
CA ILE A 148 -9.14 -12.11 -7.64
C ILE A 148 -7.99 -13.13 -7.66
N THR A 149 -7.81 -13.91 -6.59
CA THR A 149 -6.77 -14.94 -6.55
C THR A 149 -6.99 -16.02 -7.61
N ALA A 150 -8.24 -16.48 -7.79
CA ALA A 150 -8.58 -17.46 -8.82
C ALA A 150 -8.37 -16.88 -10.23
N GLU A 151 -8.87 -15.67 -10.46
CA GLU A 151 -8.74 -14.95 -11.74
C GLU A 151 -7.27 -14.68 -12.12
N ILE A 152 -6.37 -14.43 -11.15
CA ILE A 152 -4.91 -14.34 -11.41
C ILE A 152 -4.40 -15.67 -11.97
N GLY A 153 -4.79 -16.82 -11.37
CA GLY A 153 -4.40 -18.14 -11.88
C GLY A 153 -4.88 -18.38 -13.32
N GLU A 154 -6.15 -18.09 -13.59
CA GLU A 154 -6.73 -18.21 -14.93
C GLU A 154 -6.02 -17.30 -15.95
N TRP A 155 -5.69 -16.07 -15.55
CA TRP A 155 -4.95 -15.15 -16.40
C TRP A 155 -3.54 -15.67 -16.70
N MET A 156 -2.83 -16.20 -15.69
CA MET A 156 -1.51 -16.79 -15.86
C MET A 156 -1.53 -17.97 -16.83
N ASP A 157 -2.49 -18.88 -16.69
CA ASP A 157 -2.68 -20.03 -17.58
C ASP A 157 -2.94 -19.58 -19.02
N ALA A 158 -3.84 -18.61 -19.21
CA ALA A 158 -4.19 -18.09 -20.52
C ALA A 158 -3.02 -17.39 -21.25
N HIS A 159 -2.06 -16.83 -20.48
CA HIS A 159 -0.91 -16.09 -21.04
C HIS A 159 0.41 -16.89 -20.98
N GLY A 160 0.38 -18.15 -20.53
CA GLY A 160 1.57 -19.00 -20.42
C GLY A 160 2.58 -18.54 -19.37
N VAL A 161 2.15 -17.75 -18.37
CA VAL A 161 2.97 -17.25 -17.27
C VAL A 161 2.99 -18.31 -16.17
N LYS A 162 4.17 -18.81 -15.81
CA LYS A 162 4.32 -19.87 -14.80
C LYS A 162 4.41 -19.30 -13.38
N THR A 163 5.02 -18.14 -13.23
CA THR A 163 5.19 -17.45 -11.95
C THR A 163 5.00 -15.96 -12.13
N LEU A 164 4.47 -15.29 -11.09
CA LEU A 164 4.35 -13.82 -11.11
C LEU A 164 5.71 -13.10 -11.20
N ASP A 165 6.80 -13.80 -10.86
CA ASP A 165 8.16 -13.27 -10.99
C ASP A 165 8.55 -12.96 -12.43
N GLU A 166 7.98 -13.69 -13.39
CA GLU A 166 8.24 -13.47 -14.82
C GLU A 166 7.71 -12.13 -15.33
N ILE A 167 6.67 -11.62 -14.69
CA ILE A 167 6.03 -10.34 -15.07
C ILE A 167 6.28 -9.22 -14.07
N ARG A 168 6.82 -9.55 -12.87
CA ARG A 168 7.03 -8.54 -11.85
C ARG A 168 8.01 -7.46 -12.30
N GLY A 169 7.53 -6.22 -12.26
CA GLY A 169 8.35 -5.06 -12.60
C GLY A 169 8.54 -4.82 -14.10
N CYS A 170 7.92 -5.60 -14.98
CA CYS A 170 8.04 -5.39 -16.44
C CYS A 170 7.63 -3.97 -16.88
N ALA A 171 6.74 -3.31 -16.14
CA ALA A 171 6.34 -1.94 -16.46
C ALA A 171 7.31 -0.87 -15.93
N ARG A 172 8.45 -1.25 -15.35
CA ARG A 172 9.45 -0.28 -14.87
C ARG A 172 10.54 0.06 -15.88
N GLY A 173 10.59 -0.66 -17.01
CA GLY A 173 11.60 -0.48 -18.06
C GLY A 173 12.84 -1.31 -17.82
#